data_f86691c5b0c2c0639c2438f8f17e3143
#
_entry.id   f86691c5b0c2c0639c2438f8f17e3143
#
_cell.length_a   1.000
_cell.length_b   1.000
_cell.length_c   1.000
_cell.angle_alpha   90.00
_cell.angle_beta   90.00
_cell.angle_gamma   90.00
#
_symmetry.space_group_name_H-M   'P 1'
#
loop_
_entity.id
_entity.type
_entity.pdbx_description
1 polymer ?
#
loop_
_entity_poly.entity_id
_entity_poly.type
_entity_poly.pdbx_seq_one_letter_code
_entity_poly.pdbx_strand_id
1 'polypeptide(L)'
;MTRNYHVLIVLLMFFFFGCSEYLPYPLEKLNDTSLHLFVDSGECFDVFRNCDTDDIKFKFKTFVPIDPLVRKLKVYEGWKEVSTLQGTRLIRTEKDYNVYLEIKRGDENVYEVLYWKRTTRWP
;
A
#
# COMPACT_ATOMS: atom_id res chain seq x y z
N MET A 1 38.42 -14.55 21.65
CA MET A 1 38.03 -14.65 20.23
C MET A 1 36.58 -15.02 19.98
N THR A 2 35.82 -15.37 21.01
CA THR A 2 34.38 -15.66 20.90
C THR A 2 33.51 -14.42 20.79
N ARG A 3 34.04 -13.22 21.07
CA ARG A 3 33.26 -11.98 21.00
C ARG A 3 32.86 -11.55 19.57
N ASN A 4 33.68 -11.85 18.57
CA ASN A 4 33.42 -11.43 17.20
C ASN A 4 32.32 -12.24 16.51
N TYR A 5 32.08 -13.47 16.96
CA TYR A 5 31.02 -14.32 16.42
C TYR A 5 29.63 -13.87 16.85
N HIS A 6 29.47 -13.39 18.08
CA HIS A 6 28.17 -12.90 18.57
C HIS A 6 27.74 -11.63 17.85
N VAL A 7 28.66 -10.71 17.59
CA VAL A 7 28.39 -9.47 16.85
C VAL A 7 28.01 -9.79 15.41
N LEU A 8 28.66 -10.75 14.78
CA LEU A 8 28.37 -11.14 13.40
C LEU A 8 27.00 -11.80 13.28
N ILE A 9 26.62 -12.66 14.23
CA ILE A 9 25.31 -13.31 14.28
C ILE A 9 24.20 -12.29 14.50
N VAL A 10 24.41 -11.31 15.39
CA VAL A 10 23.44 -10.24 15.64
C VAL A 10 23.27 -9.37 14.39
N LEU A 11 24.35 -9.02 13.69
CA LEU A 11 24.29 -8.27 12.44
C LEU A 11 23.58 -9.05 11.33
N LEU A 12 23.82 -10.37 11.22
CA LEU A 12 23.13 -11.22 10.27
C LEU A 12 21.64 -11.34 10.59
N MET A 13 21.26 -11.45 11.86
CA MET A 13 19.86 -11.44 12.28
C MET A 13 19.17 -10.12 11.95
N PHE A 14 19.85 -8.98 12.13
CA PHE A 14 19.33 -7.67 11.72
C PHE A 14 19.09 -7.58 10.22
N PHE A 15 19.98 -8.15 9.42
CA PHE A 15 19.80 -8.19 7.97
C PHE A 15 18.61 -9.04 7.52
N PHE A 16 18.36 -10.16 8.19
CA PHE A 16 17.25 -11.05 7.84
C PHE A 16 15.89 -10.52 8.32
N PHE A 17 15.84 -9.83 9.45
CA PHE A 17 14.58 -9.34 10.03
C PHE A 17 14.27 -7.90 9.65
N GLY A 18 15.26 -7.10 9.24
CA GLY A 18 15.10 -5.68 8.93
C GLY A 18 14.25 -5.38 7.71
N CYS A 19 14.12 -6.34 6.76
CA CYS A 19 13.39 -6.13 5.51
C CYS A 19 11.95 -6.64 5.51
N SER A 20 11.48 -7.27 6.59
CA SER A 20 10.10 -7.76 6.70
C SER A 20 9.16 -6.77 7.38
N GLU A 21 9.66 -5.63 7.84
CA GLU A 21 8.87 -4.65 8.56
C GLU A 21 8.36 -3.55 7.63
N TYR A 22 7.21 -2.97 8.02
CA TYR A 22 6.71 -1.76 7.41
C TYR A 22 7.43 -0.55 7.98
N LEU A 23 8.01 0.26 7.11
CA LEU A 23 8.72 1.48 7.47
C LEU A 23 7.94 2.70 7.00
N PRO A 24 7.97 3.82 7.76
CA PRO A 24 7.34 5.06 7.31
C PRO A 24 7.84 5.47 5.92
N TYR A 25 6.92 5.85 5.05
CA TYR A 25 7.25 6.20 3.68
C TYR A 25 6.38 7.37 3.22
N PRO A 26 6.95 8.43 2.62
CA PRO A 26 6.15 9.54 2.10
C PRO A 26 5.42 9.13 0.82
N LEU A 27 4.09 9.27 0.83
CA LEU A 27 3.22 8.85 -0.27
C LEU A 27 3.52 9.62 -1.56
N GLU A 28 3.98 10.86 -1.43
CA GLU A 28 4.31 11.73 -2.57
C GLU A 28 5.49 11.22 -3.40
N LYS A 29 6.34 10.37 -2.84
CA LYS A 29 7.47 9.76 -3.56
C LYS A 29 7.06 8.62 -4.48
N LEU A 30 5.84 8.14 -4.38
CA LEU A 30 5.34 7.08 -5.24
C LEU A 30 4.93 7.66 -6.60
N ASN A 31 5.31 6.97 -7.66
CA ASN A 31 5.02 7.40 -9.03
C ASN A 31 3.64 6.93 -9.53
N ASP A 32 2.75 6.56 -8.65
CA ASP A 32 1.41 6.15 -9.03
C ASP A 32 0.42 7.29 -8.83
N THR A 33 -0.16 7.76 -9.92
CA THR A 33 -1.12 8.87 -9.92
C THR A 33 -2.38 8.54 -9.12
N SER A 34 -2.74 7.26 -9.03
CA SER A 34 -3.90 6.82 -8.25
C SER A 34 -3.74 7.14 -6.77
N LEU A 35 -2.54 6.97 -6.22
CA LEU A 35 -2.26 7.30 -4.83
C LEU A 35 -2.27 8.81 -4.59
N HIS A 36 -1.88 9.59 -5.59
CA HIS A 36 -1.94 11.05 -5.53
C HIS A 36 -3.37 11.58 -5.45
N LEU A 37 -4.35 10.86 -5.99
CA LEU A 37 -5.75 11.22 -5.85
C LEU A 37 -6.22 11.20 -4.40
N PHE A 38 -5.69 10.29 -3.59
CA PHE A 38 -5.97 10.27 -2.15
C PHE A 38 -5.38 11.49 -1.46
N VAL A 39 -4.16 11.85 -1.80
CA VAL A 39 -3.50 13.04 -1.23
C VAL A 39 -4.28 14.31 -1.55
N ASP A 40 -4.80 14.43 -2.77
CA ASP A 40 -5.56 15.59 -3.22
C ASP A 40 -6.98 15.64 -2.65
N SER A 41 -7.53 14.49 -2.26
CA SER A 41 -8.94 14.37 -1.83
C SER A 41 -9.14 14.43 -0.32
N GLY A 42 -8.09 14.28 0.46
CA GLY A 42 -8.18 14.26 1.92
C GLY A 42 -6.81 14.21 2.58
N GLU A 43 -6.79 13.75 3.82
CA GLU A 43 -5.57 13.66 4.61
C GLU A 43 -5.09 12.20 4.67
N CYS A 44 -3.87 11.96 4.20
CA CYS A 44 -3.21 10.65 4.28
C CYS A 44 -2.21 10.69 5.44
N PHE A 45 -2.26 9.67 6.29
CA PHE A 45 -1.37 9.57 7.45
C PHE A 45 -1.07 8.11 7.76
N ASP A 46 -0.11 7.88 8.65
CA ASP A 46 0.37 6.53 8.98
C ASP A 46 0.71 5.74 7.71
N VAL A 47 1.50 6.36 6.84
CA VAL A 47 1.91 5.76 5.57
C VAL A 47 3.13 4.89 5.81
N PHE A 48 3.01 3.60 5.47
CA PHE A 48 4.07 2.62 5.65
C PHE A 48 4.26 1.81 4.37
N ARG A 49 5.50 1.45 4.12
CA ARG A 49 5.89 0.60 3.00
C ARG A 49 6.63 -0.62 3.53
N ASN A 50 6.25 -1.80 3.06
CA ASN A 50 7.01 -3.01 3.32
C ASN A 50 8.24 -3.06 2.40
N CYS A 51 9.44 -3.16 2.96
CA CYS A 51 10.66 -3.12 2.17
C CYS A 51 10.90 -4.39 1.34
N ASP A 52 10.27 -5.50 1.70
CA ASP A 52 10.40 -6.77 0.98
C ASP A 52 9.41 -6.89 -0.18
N THR A 53 8.15 -6.57 0.05
CA THR A 53 7.07 -6.73 -0.92
C THR A 53 6.68 -5.47 -1.65
N ASP A 54 7.15 -4.30 -1.20
CA ASP A 54 6.71 -2.97 -1.66
C ASP A 54 5.23 -2.67 -1.42
N ASP A 55 4.56 -3.47 -0.59
CA ASP A 55 3.19 -3.21 -0.21
C ASP A 55 3.10 -1.91 0.58
N ILE A 56 2.09 -1.11 0.29
CA ILE A 56 1.85 0.18 0.92
C ILE A 56 0.55 0.11 1.69
N LYS A 57 0.56 0.62 2.91
CA LYS A 57 -0.65 0.82 3.70
C LYS A 57 -0.66 2.23 4.28
N PHE A 58 -1.83 2.83 4.30
CA PHE A 58 -2.01 4.14 4.91
C PHE A 58 -3.43 4.33 5.38
N LYS A 59 -3.63 5.35 6.20
CA LYS A 59 -4.96 5.79 6.62
C LYS A 59 -5.34 7.05 5.84
N PHE A 60 -6.58 7.11 5.42
CA PHE A 60 -7.14 8.20 4.63
C PHE A 60 -8.34 8.79 5.36
N LYS A 61 -8.25 10.05 5.71
CA LYS A 61 -9.32 10.77 6.38
C LYS A 61 -9.97 11.75 5.42
N THR A 62 -11.29 11.65 5.30
CA THR A 62 -12.07 12.55 4.45
C THR A 62 -13.43 12.82 5.10
N PHE A 63 -13.91 14.04 4.95
CA PHE A 63 -15.23 14.44 5.43
C PHE A 63 -16.30 14.40 4.34
N VAL A 64 -15.90 14.01 3.12
CA VAL A 64 -16.82 13.86 1.98
C VAL A 64 -16.97 12.38 1.64
N PRO A 65 -18.05 11.98 0.95
CA PRO A 65 -18.21 10.59 0.52
C PRO A 65 -17.03 10.11 -0.33
N ILE A 66 -16.65 8.86 -0.15
CA ILE A 66 -15.53 8.26 -0.90
C ILE A 66 -15.92 7.87 -2.33
N ASP A 67 -17.21 7.76 -2.62
CA ASP A 67 -17.69 7.31 -3.92
C ASP A 67 -17.17 8.13 -5.11
N PRO A 68 -17.08 9.46 -5.05
CA PRO A 68 -16.48 10.24 -6.14
C PRO A 68 -15.02 9.90 -6.38
N LEU A 69 -14.24 9.63 -5.33
CA LEU A 69 -12.85 9.22 -5.45
C LEU A 69 -12.72 7.86 -6.14
N VAL A 70 -13.53 6.88 -5.72
CA VAL A 70 -13.58 5.55 -6.34
C VAL A 70 -13.96 5.67 -7.82
N ARG A 71 -14.92 6.52 -8.14
CA ARG A 71 -15.32 6.76 -9.53
C ARG A 71 -14.18 7.34 -10.37
N LYS A 72 -13.42 8.27 -9.83
CA LYS A 72 -12.23 8.82 -10.52
C LYS A 72 -11.18 7.74 -10.79
N LEU A 73 -10.94 6.86 -9.83
CA LEU A 73 -10.04 5.74 -10.00
C LEU A 73 -10.48 4.83 -11.15
N LYS A 74 -11.77 4.51 -11.23
CA LYS A 74 -12.31 3.66 -12.28
C LYS A 74 -12.24 4.32 -13.66
N VAL A 75 -12.62 5.58 -13.75
CA VAL A 75 -12.77 6.28 -15.02
C VAL A 75 -11.42 6.75 -15.58
N TYR A 76 -10.58 7.35 -14.74
CA TYR A 76 -9.36 8.00 -15.19
C TYR A 76 -8.11 7.14 -15.03
N GLU A 77 -8.11 6.22 -14.08
CA GLU A 77 -6.92 5.42 -13.78
C GLU A 77 -7.05 3.94 -14.19
N GLY A 78 -8.18 3.55 -14.74
CA GLY A 78 -8.39 2.22 -15.30
C GLY A 78 -8.59 1.10 -14.28
N TRP A 79 -8.99 1.43 -13.06
CA TRP A 79 -9.27 0.43 -12.04
C TRP A 79 -10.62 -0.23 -12.28
N LYS A 80 -10.68 -1.54 -11.99
CA LYS A 80 -11.93 -2.32 -11.99
C LYS A 80 -12.29 -2.71 -10.58
N GLU A 81 -13.56 -2.56 -10.23
CA GLU A 81 -14.05 -2.90 -8.91
C GLU A 81 -14.37 -4.37 -8.80
N VAL A 82 -13.91 -4.99 -7.72
CA VAL A 82 -14.27 -6.35 -7.34
C VAL A 82 -14.98 -6.27 -6.00
N SER A 83 -16.21 -6.77 -5.95
CA SER A 83 -17.01 -6.75 -4.73
C SER A 83 -16.40 -7.67 -3.67
N THR A 84 -16.20 -7.14 -2.46
CA THR A 84 -15.75 -7.91 -1.30
C THR A 84 -16.69 -7.67 -0.12
N LEU A 85 -16.70 -8.62 0.82
CA LEU A 85 -17.52 -8.50 2.03
C LEU A 85 -17.02 -7.42 3.00
N GLN A 86 -15.77 -7.00 2.88
CA GLN A 86 -15.11 -6.11 3.88
C GLN A 86 -14.87 -4.69 3.38
N GLY A 87 -15.16 -4.38 2.14
CA GLY A 87 -14.91 -3.06 1.59
C GLY A 87 -14.85 -3.07 0.07
N THR A 88 -14.16 -2.07 -0.49
CA THR A 88 -13.98 -1.93 -1.92
C THR A 88 -12.60 -2.39 -2.32
N ARG A 89 -12.53 -3.37 -3.21
CA ARG A 89 -11.27 -3.80 -3.81
C ARG A 89 -11.26 -3.41 -5.28
N LEU A 90 -10.17 -2.79 -5.71
CA LEU A 90 -9.94 -2.38 -7.08
C LEU A 90 -8.73 -3.11 -7.64
N ILE A 91 -8.79 -3.49 -8.90
CA ILE A 91 -7.71 -4.18 -9.60
C ILE A 91 -7.39 -3.42 -10.88
N ARG A 92 -6.11 -3.20 -11.13
CA ARG A 92 -5.62 -2.65 -12.40
C ARG A 92 -4.63 -3.66 -12.98
N THR A 93 -4.89 -4.12 -14.19
CA THR A 93 -4.04 -5.08 -14.88
C THR A 93 -3.00 -4.33 -15.70
N GLU A 94 -1.74 -4.58 -15.42
CA GLU A 94 -0.60 -4.12 -16.18
C GLU A 94 0.00 -5.28 -16.98
N LYS A 95 1.02 -5.01 -17.79
CA LYS A 95 1.60 -6.00 -18.70
C LYS A 95 2.11 -7.25 -17.98
N ASP A 96 2.88 -7.07 -16.90
CA ASP A 96 3.56 -8.16 -16.22
C ASP A 96 3.08 -8.40 -14.79
N TYR A 97 2.15 -7.57 -14.31
CA TYR A 97 1.68 -7.64 -12.94
C TYR A 97 0.26 -7.07 -12.80
N ASN A 98 -0.39 -7.42 -11.72
CA ASN A 98 -1.64 -6.79 -11.29
C ASN A 98 -1.37 -5.89 -10.10
N VAL A 99 -2.02 -4.73 -10.10
CA VAL A 99 -2.01 -3.80 -8.98
C VAL A 99 -3.34 -3.90 -8.27
N TYR A 100 -3.30 -4.00 -6.96
CA TYR A 100 -4.49 -4.12 -6.11
C TYR A 100 -4.58 -2.91 -5.19
N LEU A 101 -5.79 -2.41 -5.01
CA LEU A 101 -6.09 -1.33 -4.09
C LEU A 101 -7.31 -1.74 -3.29
N GLU A 102 -7.18 -1.79 -1.97
CA GLU A 102 -8.28 -2.14 -1.08
C GLU A 102 -8.55 -0.99 -0.13
N ILE A 103 -9.81 -0.56 -0.08
CA ILE A 103 -10.28 0.53 0.76
C ILE A 103 -11.26 -0.05 1.76
N LYS A 104 -10.88 -0.05 3.04
CA LYS A 104 -11.72 -0.52 4.13
C LYS A 104 -12.16 0.66 4.99
N ARG A 105 -13.42 0.68 5.36
CA ARG A 105 -13.91 1.69 6.29
C ARG A 105 -13.42 1.35 7.70
N GLY A 106 -12.69 2.30 8.29
CA GLY A 106 -12.27 2.23 9.68
C GLY A 106 -13.19 3.01 10.61
N ASP A 107 -12.59 3.72 11.54
CA ASP A 107 -13.31 4.61 12.45
C ASP A 107 -13.86 5.83 11.68
N GLU A 108 -14.59 6.72 12.39
CA GLU A 108 -15.23 7.89 11.81
C GLU A 108 -14.39 8.61 10.75
N ASN A 109 -14.90 8.70 9.51
CA ASN A 109 -14.26 9.40 8.40
C ASN A 109 -12.84 8.94 8.04
N VAL A 110 -12.38 7.82 8.62
CA VAL A 110 -11.06 7.26 8.35
C VAL A 110 -11.21 5.94 7.63
N TYR A 111 -10.46 5.78 6.53
CA TYR A 111 -10.39 4.55 5.76
C TYR A 111 -8.99 3.98 5.86
N GLU A 112 -8.89 2.66 5.89
CA GLU A 112 -7.63 1.95 5.76
C GLU A 112 -7.44 1.57 4.30
N VAL A 113 -6.31 1.98 3.72
CA VAL A 113 -6.00 1.74 2.31
C VAL A 113 -4.78 0.85 2.21
N LEU A 114 -4.92 -0.22 1.42
CA LEU A 114 -3.85 -1.15 1.11
C LEU A 114 -3.60 -1.11 -0.40
N TYR A 115 -2.34 -1.03 -0.77
CA TYR A 115 -1.90 -1.00 -2.16
C TYR A 115 -0.77 -2.00 -2.33
N TRP A 116 -0.93 -2.96 -3.25
CA TRP A 116 0.11 -3.97 -3.48
C TRP A 116 0.12 -4.42 -4.94
N LYS A 117 1.25 -5.00 -5.33
CA LYS A 117 1.46 -5.54 -6.66
C LYS A 117 1.77 -7.02 -6.59
N ARG A 118 1.30 -7.78 -7.57
CA ARG A 118 1.66 -9.19 -7.72
C ARG A 118 1.96 -9.49 -9.17
N THR A 119 3.06 -10.18 -9.42
CA THR A 119 3.42 -10.59 -10.78
C THR A 119 2.42 -11.61 -11.31
N THR A 120 2.08 -11.48 -12.59
CA THR A 120 1.22 -12.43 -13.29
C THR A 120 2.01 -13.50 -14.01
N ARG A 121 3.33 -13.32 -14.14
CA ARG A 121 4.20 -14.31 -14.79
C ARG A 121 4.62 -15.38 -13.80
N TRP A 122 4.51 -16.64 -14.23
CA TRP A 122 5.10 -17.75 -13.54
C TRP A 122 6.62 -17.72 -13.74
N PRO A 123 7.39 -17.93 -12.68
CA PRO A 123 8.84 -18.01 -12.82
C PRO A 123 9.28 -19.24 -13.62
#